data_99b18e78ee331d09e5db28623cd97f3b
#
_entry.id   99b18e78ee331d09e5db28623cd97f3b
#
_cell.length_a   1.000
_cell.length_b   1.000
_cell.length_c   1.000
_cell.angle_alpha   90.00
_cell.angle_beta   90.00
_cell.angle_gamma   90.00
#
_symmetry.space_group_name_H-M   'P 1'
#
loop_
_entity.id
_entity.type
_entity.pdbx_description
1 polymer ?
#
loop_
_entity_poly.entity_id
_entity_poly.type
_entity_poly.pdbx_seq_one_letter_code
_entity_poly.pdbx_strand_id
1 'polypeptide(L)'
;MILIFKPFRAGHVIQVGDVVGSVKSIQFMYTVITTKDQKNVYIPNSLLTSQAVTNIVYTTERVIPFTFDIGYNNDHHEAIKILKNIFAADKRVLNPKNMEIGISEFGDNSVRIAAYARVKSNDFLDVQYSIMSDVKDAFDKYGIDIPYPQRVVYIQNVDTSTGEIKGTKKKATTTNVALDDSLES
;
A
#
# COMPACT_ATOMS: atom_id res chain seq x y z
N MET A 1 -31.71 15.47 12.37
CA MET A 1 -31.33 16.09 11.10
C MET A 1 -30.82 15.11 10.03
N ILE A 2 -30.18 13.97 10.36
CA ILE A 2 -29.75 12.94 9.39
C ILE A 2 -30.93 12.38 8.56
N LEU A 3 -32.09 12.20 9.17
CA LEU A 3 -33.31 11.73 8.49
C LEU A 3 -33.83 12.69 7.43
N ILE A 4 -33.50 13.98 7.54
CA ILE A 4 -33.94 15.02 6.60
C ILE A 4 -32.98 15.16 5.42
N PHE A 5 -31.68 15.26 5.69
CA PHE A 5 -30.65 15.46 4.64
C PHE A 5 -30.15 14.17 3.99
N LYS A 6 -30.37 13.01 4.61
CA LYS A 6 -30.02 11.66 4.13
C LYS A 6 -28.66 11.57 3.41
N PRO A 7 -27.54 11.99 4.06
CA PRO A 7 -26.23 11.95 3.44
C PRO A 7 -25.77 10.52 3.10
N PHE A 8 -26.40 9.54 3.72
CA PHE A 8 -26.24 8.11 3.42
C PHE A 8 -27.58 7.37 3.68
N ARG A 9 -27.67 6.13 3.24
CA ARG A 9 -28.85 5.26 3.38
C ARG A 9 -28.45 3.90 3.94
N ALA A 10 -29.42 3.12 4.41
CA ALA A 10 -29.21 1.71 4.71
C ALA A 10 -28.65 0.98 3.47
N GLY A 11 -27.65 0.13 3.68
CA GLY A 11 -26.88 -0.53 2.63
C GLY A 11 -25.62 0.22 2.15
N HIS A 12 -25.46 1.50 2.43
CA HIS A 12 -24.22 2.21 2.13
C HIS A 12 -23.11 1.81 3.09
N VAL A 13 -21.87 1.81 2.63
CA VAL A 13 -20.69 1.69 3.49
C VAL A 13 -20.21 3.08 3.83
N ILE A 14 -20.10 3.36 5.12
CA ILE A 14 -19.62 4.66 5.61
C ILE A 14 -18.45 4.48 6.56
N GLN A 15 -17.64 5.53 6.65
CA GLN A 15 -16.61 5.66 7.66
C GLN A 15 -16.91 6.87 8.55
N VAL A 16 -16.85 6.64 9.87
CA VAL A 16 -17.05 7.65 10.92
C VAL A 16 -15.93 7.48 11.94
N GLY A 17 -14.99 8.41 11.95
CA GLY A 17 -13.75 8.22 12.72
C GLY A 17 -13.04 6.93 12.29
N ASP A 18 -12.76 6.05 13.24
CA ASP A 18 -12.10 4.76 13.00
C ASP A 18 -13.08 3.62 12.62
N VAL A 19 -14.38 3.88 12.67
CA VAL A 19 -15.40 2.87 12.38
C VAL A 19 -15.75 2.87 10.89
N VAL A 20 -15.51 1.75 10.22
CA VAL A 20 -15.89 1.51 8.83
C VAL A 20 -16.86 0.33 8.76
N GLY A 21 -18.00 0.51 8.09
CA GLY A 21 -18.95 -0.59 7.92
C GLY A 21 -20.18 -0.21 7.13
N SER A 22 -21.04 -1.20 6.88
CA SER A 22 -22.29 -1.04 6.17
C SER A 22 -23.39 -0.55 7.12
N VAL A 23 -24.12 0.47 6.71
CA VAL A 23 -25.30 0.97 7.44
C VAL A 23 -26.40 -0.09 7.38
N LYS A 24 -26.66 -0.75 8.51
CA LYS A 24 -27.72 -1.74 8.66
C LYS A 24 -29.10 -1.08 8.78
N SER A 25 -29.19 -0.07 9.64
CA SER A 25 -30.45 0.67 9.85
C SER A 25 -30.18 2.05 10.44
N ILE A 26 -31.06 2.99 10.13
CA ILE A 26 -31.08 4.36 10.68
C ILE A 26 -32.32 4.48 11.57
N GLN A 27 -32.11 4.61 12.88
CA GLN A 27 -33.17 4.79 13.87
C GLN A 27 -33.28 6.29 14.24
N PHE A 28 -34.26 6.63 15.06
CA PHE A 28 -34.50 8.00 15.45
C PHE A 28 -33.31 8.62 16.22
N MET A 29 -32.73 7.89 17.16
CA MET A 29 -31.65 8.38 18.04
C MET A 29 -30.26 7.89 17.62
N TYR A 30 -30.15 6.77 16.94
CA TYR A 30 -28.89 6.13 16.56
C TYR A 30 -28.96 5.47 15.19
N THR A 31 -27.80 5.27 14.60
CA THR A 31 -27.59 4.50 13.36
C THR A 31 -26.79 3.22 13.72
N VAL A 32 -27.21 2.07 13.18
CA VAL A 32 -26.51 0.80 13.35
C VAL A 32 -25.64 0.55 12.13
N ILE A 33 -24.35 0.34 12.36
CA ILE A 33 -23.36 0.00 11.34
C ILE A 33 -22.86 -1.41 11.61
N THR A 34 -22.81 -2.27 10.60
CA THR A 34 -22.19 -3.58 10.67
C THR A 34 -20.78 -3.48 10.07
N THR A 35 -19.76 -3.76 10.87
CA THR A 35 -18.36 -3.76 10.48
C THR A 35 -18.00 -5.00 9.64
N LYS A 36 -16.80 -5.02 9.02
CA LYS A 36 -16.32 -6.15 8.19
C LYS A 36 -16.20 -7.45 9.01
N ASP A 37 -15.90 -7.35 10.31
CA ASP A 37 -15.84 -8.47 11.27
C ASP A 37 -17.20 -8.81 11.89
N GLN A 38 -18.32 -8.38 11.24
CA GLN A 38 -19.71 -8.68 11.61
C GLN A 38 -20.17 -8.14 12.97
N LYS A 39 -19.49 -7.12 13.52
CA LYS A 39 -19.95 -6.45 14.73
C LYS A 39 -20.96 -5.36 14.41
N ASN A 40 -21.99 -5.21 15.24
CA ASN A 40 -22.91 -4.08 15.14
C ASN A 40 -22.42 -2.95 16.05
N VAL A 41 -22.15 -1.80 15.45
CA VAL A 41 -21.77 -0.57 16.17
C VAL A 41 -22.96 0.38 16.15
N TYR A 42 -23.36 0.85 17.32
CA TYR A 42 -24.46 1.78 17.51
C TYR A 42 -23.89 3.20 17.64
N ILE A 43 -24.11 4.05 16.68
CA ILE A 43 -23.59 5.42 16.67
C ILE A 43 -24.75 6.41 16.87
N PRO A 44 -24.70 7.26 17.91
CA PRO A 44 -25.70 8.31 18.10
C PRO A 44 -25.76 9.22 16.86
N ASN A 45 -26.97 9.56 16.42
CA ASN A 45 -27.15 10.43 15.25
C ASN A 45 -26.58 11.84 15.45
N SER A 46 -26.50 12.31 16.69
CA SER A 46 -25.83 13.56 17.04
C SER A 46 -24.35 13.55 16.65
N LEU A 47 -23.66 12.44 16.89
CA LEU A 47 -22.26 12.27 16.53
C LEU A 47 -22.05 12.29 15.01
N LEU A 48 -22.94 11.62 14.26
CA LEU A 48 -22.92 11.60 12.78
C LEU A 48 -23.19 12.97 12.15
N THR A 49 -23.80 13.89 12.89
CA THR A 49 -24.03 15.26 12.43
C THR A 49 -22.94 16.25 12.82
N SER A 50 -22.12 15.92 13.81
CA SER A 50 -21.02 16.76 14.31
C SER A 50 -19.65 16.39 13.78
N GLN A 51 -19.53 15.22 13.16
CA GLN A 51 -18.28 14.73 12.58
C GLN A 51 -18.35 14.57 11.06
N ALA A 52 -17.19 14.51 10.41
CA ALA A 52 -17.10 14.15 9.00
C ALA A 52 -17.49 12.68 8.80
N VAL A 53 -18.43 12.43 7.90
CA VAL A 53 -18.86 11.09 7.49
C VAL A 53 -18.42 10.88 6.05
N THR A 54 -17.56 9.88 5.81
CA THR A 54 -17.17 9.49 4.46
C THR A 54 -18.09 8.39 3.96
N ASN A 55 -18.84 8.66 2.88
CA ASN A 55 -19.68 7.67 2.22
C ASN A 55 -18.86 6.97 1.11
N ILE A 56 -18.51 5.70 1.32
CA ILE A 56 -17.60 4.94 0.46
C ILE A 56 -18.32 4.38 -0.79
N VAL A 57 -19.61 4.15 -0.72
CA VAL A 57 -20.40 3.47 -1.79
C VAL A 57 -21.14 4.43 -2.72
N TYR A 58 -21.09 5.73 -2.47
CA TYR A 58 -21.79 6.70 -3.33
C TYR A 58 -21.15 6.88 -4.72
N THR A 59 -19.91 6.43 -4.89
CA THR A 59 -19.18 6.49 -6.17
C THR A 59 -19.18 5.13 -6.85
N THR A 60 -19.60 5.09 -8.12
CA THR A 60 -19.55 3.89 -8.96
C THR A 60 -18.11 3.46 -9.25
N GLU A 61 -17.17 4.40 -9.16
CA GLU A 61 -15.74 4.21 -9.41
C GLU A 61 -14.91 4.68 -8.22
N ARG A 62 -13.83 3.99 -7.95
CA ARG A 62 -12.85 4.31 -6.90
C ARG A 62 -11.44 4.30 -7.47
N VAL A 63 -10.54 5.05 -6.83
CA VAL A 63 -9.11 5.02 -7.14
C VAL A 63 -8.40 4.17 -6.08
N ILE A 64 -7.60 3.21 -6.54
CA ILE A 64 -6.71 2.41 -5.70
C ILE A 64 -5.32 3.05 -5.77
N PRO A 65 -4.79 3.58 -4.65
CA PRO A 65 -3.40 3.98 -4.58
C PRO A 65 -2.52 2.74 -4.39
N PHE A 66 -1.60 2.52 -5.32
CA PHE A 66 -0.56 1.52 -5.22
C PHE A 66 0.78 2.19 -4.95
N THR A 67 1.61 1.51 -4.16
CA THR A 67 2.98 1.94 -3.88
C THR A 67 3.89 0.72 -4.03
N PHE A 68 4.94 0.86 -4.83
CA PHE A 68 5.92 -0.18 -5.09
C PHE A 68 7.31 0.35 -4.80
N ASP A 69 8.06 -0.35 -3.96
CA ASP A 69 9.43 0.00 -3.63
C ASP A 69 10.40 -0.88 -4.43
N ILE A 70 11.33 -0.26 -5.16
CA ILE A 70 12.39 -0.94 -5.92
C ILE A 70 13.77 -0.51 -5.43
N GLY A 71 14.77 -1.38 -5.56
CA GLY A 71 16.16 -1.05 -5.20
C GLY A 71 16.74 0.04 -6.10
N TYR A 72 17.65 0.86 -5.56
CA TYR A 72 18.33 1.93 -6.31
C TYR A 72 19.13 1.45 -7.53
N ASN A 73 19.51 0.18 -7.56
CA ASN A 73 20.25 -0.42 -8.67
C ASN A 73 19.36 -0.86 -9.83
N ASN A 74 18.04 -0.83 -9.65
CA ASN A 74 17.08 -1.24 -10.69
C ASN A 74 16.75 -0.08 -11.63
N ASP A 75 16.46 -0.40 -12.88
CA ASP A 75 15.98 0.60 -13.85
C ASP A 75 14.49 0.92 -13.56
N HIS A 76 14.24 2.10 -13.05
CA HIS A 76 12.89 2.57 -12.76
C HIS A 76 12.03 2.74 -14.02
N HIS A 77 12.64 3.01 -15.19
CA HIS A 77 11.90 3.10 -16.44
C HIS A 77 11.35 1.74 -16.87
N GLU A 78 12.16 0.68 -16.69
CA GLU A 78 11.73 -0.69 -16.94
C GLU A 78 10.63 -1.11 -15.96
N ALA A 79 10.80 -0.82 -14.67
CA ALA A 79 9.78 -1.06 -13.65
C ALA A 79 8.45 -0.38 -13.98
N ILE A 80 8.47 0.91 -14.34
CA ILE A 80 7.27 1.65 -14.74
C ILE A 80 6.62 1.04 -16.00
N LYS A 81 7.41 0.59 -16.95
CA LYS A 81 6.90 -0.06 -18.17
C LYS A 81 6.19 -1.39 -17.86
N ILE A 82 6.77 -2.19 -16.96
CA ILE A 82 6.17 -3.44 -16.48
C ILE A 82 4.84 -3.15 -15.79
N LEU A 83 4.83 -2.21 -14.85
CA LEU A 83 3.61 -1.78 -14.16
C LEU A 83 2.52 -1.34 -15.14
N LYS A 84 2.84 -0.49 -16.12
CA LYS A 84 1.90 -0.06 -17.16
C LYS A 84 1.30 -1.23 -17.91
N ASN A 85 2.10 -2.24 -18.26
CA ASN A 85 1.63 -3.42 -18.95
C ASN A 85 0.69 -4.27 -18.09
N ILE A 86 0.98 -4.44 -16.80
CA ILE A 86 0.14 -5.18 -15.85
C ILE A 86 -1.22 -4.48 -15.71
N PHE A 87 -1.22 -3.18 -15.44
CA PHE A 87 -2.47 -2.43 -15.32
C PHE A 87 -3.29 -2.40 -16.63
N ALA A 88 -2.62 -2.39 -17.80
CA ALA A 88 -3.31 -2.45 -19.10
C ALA A 88 -3.89 -3.83 -19.41
N ALA A 89 -3.33 -4.89 -18.84
CA ALA A 89 -3.81 -6.26 -19.02
C ALA A 89 -5.08 -6.55 -18.21
N ASP A 90 -5.27 -5.90 -17.07
CA ASP A 90 -6.46 -6.08 -16.23
C ASP A 90 -7.64 -5.25 -16.76
N LYS A 91 -8.64 -5.95 -17.31
CA LYS A 91 -9.85 -5.33 -17.89
C LYS A 91 -10.72 -4.58 -16.88
N ARG A 92 -10.51 -4.79 -15.58
CA ARG A 92 -11.23 -4.10 -14.49
C ARG A 92 -10.66 -2.71 -14.21
N VAL A 93 -9.42 -2.45 -14.65
CA VAL A 93 -8.79 -1.12 -14.57
C VAL A 93 -9.36 -0.22 -15.65
N LEU A 94 -9.95 0.90 -15.23
CA LEU A 94 -10.57 1.86 -16.12
C LEU A 94 -9.52 2.85 -16.65
N ASN A 95 -9.54 3.10 -17.96
CA ASN A 95 -8.64 4.04 -18.63
C ASN A 95 -7.14 3.85 -18.32
N PRO A 96 -6.56 2.65 -18.47
CA PRO A 96 -5.17 2.37 -18.08
C PRO A 96 -4.15 3.23 -18.85
N LYS A 97 -4.49 3.74 -20.03
CA LYS A 97 -3.61 4.62 -20.83
C LYS A 97 -3.37 5.99 -20.19
N ASN A 98 -4.34 6.49 -19.42
CA ASN A 98 -4.29 7.79 -18.76
C ASN A 98 -3.98 7.66 -17.26
N MET A 99 -3.44 6.53 -16.84
CA MET A 99 -3.13 6.28 -15.45
C MET A 99 -1.84 6.99 -15.05
N GLU A 100 -1.85 7.62 -13.88
CA GLU A 100 -0.68 8.25 -13.29
C GLU A 100 0.21 7.18 -12.65
N ILE A 101 1.42 7.01 -13.20
CA ILE A 101 2.46 6.13 -12.67
C ILE A 101 3.79 6.85 -12.74
N GLY A 102 4.48 6.97 -11.61
CA GLY A 102 5.78 7.64 -11.54
C GLY A 102 6.47 7.47 -10.20
N ILE A 103 7.71 7.96 -10.12
CA ILE A 103 8.45 8.02 -8.88
C ILE A 103 7.78 9.06 -7.98
N SER A 104 7.40 8.64 -6.77
CA SER A 104 6.80 9.52 -5.76
C SER A 104 7.78 9.96 -4.70
N GLU A 105 8.79 9.14 -4.40
CA GLU A 105 9.73 9.41 -3.31
C GLU A 105 11.03 8.62 -3.49
N PHE A 106 12.13 9.17 -2.97
CA PHE A 106 13.40 8.47 -2.77
C PHE A 106 13.52 8.16 -1.27
N GLY A 107 13.32 6.89 -0.92
CA GLY A 107 13.42 6.41 0.46
C GLY A 107 14.87 6.06 0.84
N ASP A 108 15.09 5.69 2.11
CA ASP A 108 16.41 5.37 2.64
C ASP A 108 17.09 4.20 1.89
N ASN A 109 16.31 3.22 1.44
CA ASN A 109 16.81 2.01 0.78
C ASN A 109 16.11 1.70 -0.54
N SER A 110 15.13 2.50 -0.95
CA SER A 110 14.28 2.24 -2.11
C SER A 110 13.93 3.48 -2.90
N VAL A 111 13.65 3.29 -4.18
CA VAL A 111 12.93 4.23 -5.03
C VAL A 111 11.46 3.83 -5.01
N ARG A 112 10.59 4.72 -4.56
CA ARG A 112 9.16 4.46 -4.45
C ARG A 112 8.42 4.91 -5.70
N ILE A 113 7.68 3.99 -6.31
CA ILE A 113 6.83 4.25 -7.47
C ILE A 113 5.38 4.25 -7.01
N ALA A 114 4.66 5.33 -7.25
CA ALA A 114 3.23 5.40 -7.01
C ALA A 114 2.45 5.16 -8.31
N ALA A 115 1.31 4.50 -8.19
CA ALA A 115 0.38 4.28 -9.28
C ALA A 115 -1.06 4.41 -8.78
N TYR A 116 -1.92 5.07 -9.56
CA TYR A 116 -3.32 5.33 -9.18
C TYR A 116 -4.26 4.67 -10.18
N ALA A 117 -4.81 3.51 -9.83
CA ALA A 117 -5.70 2.76 -10.69
C ALA A 117 -7.17 3.08 -10.38
N ARG A 118 -7.94 3.49 -11.40
CA ARG A 118 -9.38 3.69 -11.29
C ARG A 118 -10.09 2.38 -11.61
N VAL A 119 -11.00 1.96 -10.73
CA VAL A 119 -11.76 0.71 -10.85
C VAL A 119 -13.21 0.92 -10.42
N LYS A 120 -14.11 0.00 -10.78
CA LYS A 120 -15.45 -0.03 -10.19
C LYS A 120 -15.38 -0.36 -8.70
N SER A 121 -16.27 0.24 -7.90
CA SER A 121 -16.26 0.05 -6.45
C SER A 121 -16.37 -1.41 -6.01
N ASN A 122 -17.10 -2.24 -6.77
CA ASN A 122 -17.25 -3.67 -6.48
C ASN A 122 -15.96 -4.47 -6.71
N ASP A 123 -15.12 -4.02 -7.64
CA ASP A 123 -13.89 -4.73 -8.03
C ASP A 123 -12.67 -4.27 -7.22
N PHE A 124 -12.85 -3.31 -6.30
CA PHE A 124 -11.76 -2.63 -5.59
C PHE A 124 -10.79 -3.58 -4.90
N LEU A 125 -11.29 -4.50 -4.07
CA LEU A 125 -10.44 -5.42 -3.30
C LEU A 125 -9.82 -6.49 -4.21
N ASP A 126 -10.60 -7.05 -5.13
CA ASP A 126 -10.14 -8.10 -6.02
C ASP A 126 -9.02 -7.59 -6.95
N VAL A 127 -9.17 -6.38 -7.49
CA VAL A 127 -8.12 -5.76 -8.29
C VAL A 127 -6.90 -5.43 -7.44
N GLN A 128 -7.10 -4.91 -6.23
CA GLN A 128 -5.98 -4.59 -5.35
C GLN A 128 -5.10 -5.82 -5.08
N TYR A 129 -5.69 -6.95 -4.75
CA TYR A 129 -4.92 -8.16 -4.45
C TYR A 129 -4.32 -8.81 -5.70
N SER A 130 -5.07 -8.88 -6.83
CA SER A 130 -4.54 -9.47 -8.05
C SER A 130 -3.37 -8.67 -8.61
N ILE A 131 -3.47 -7.34 -8.68
CA ILE A 131 -2.38 -6.49 -9.17
C ILE A 131 -1.12 -6.62 -8.29
N MET A 132 -1.26 -6.66 -6.96
CA MET A 132 -0.12 -6.85 -6.07
C MET A 132 0.60 -8.19 -6.32
N SER A 133 -0.16 -9.27 -6.57
CA SER A 133 0.39 -10.58 -6.93
C SER A 133 1.09 -10.53 -8.29
N ASP A 134 0.41 -10.01 -9.32
CA ASP A 134 0.94 -9.94 -10.68
C ASP A 134 2.24 -9.10 -10.75
N VAL A 135 2.30 -8.01 -9.95
CA VAL A 135 3.50 -7.18 -9.87
C VAL A 135 4.64 -7.92 -9.20
N LYS A 136 4.38 -8.67 -8.11
CA LYS A 136 5.41 -9.48 -7.46
C LYS A 136 6.00 -10.51 -8.42
N ASP A 137 5.14 -11.26 -9.13
CA ASP A 137 5.55 -12.27 -10.09
C ASP A 137 6.35 -11.66 -11.25
N ALA A 138 5.91 -10.49 -11.74
CA ALA A 138 6.61 -9.79 -12.80
C ALA A 138 7.98 -9.25 -12.35
N PHE A 139 8.07 -8.66 -11.16
CA PHE A 139 9.33 -8.15 -10.63
C PHE A 139 10.34 -9.29 -10.45
N ASP A 140 9.93 -10.42 -9.91
CA ASP A 140 10.77 -11.62 -9.81
C ASP A 140 11.25 -12.11 -11.18
N LYS A 141 10.36 -12.15 -12.15
CA LYS A 141 10.66 -12.60 -13.53
C LYS A 141 11.66 -11.69 -14.25
N TYR A 142 11.55 -10.38 -14.04
CA TYR A 142 12.39 -9.39 -14.73
C TYR A 142 13.61 -8.98 -13.88
N GLY A 143 13.83 -9.58 -12.71
CA GLY A 143 14.97 -9.31 -11.85
C GLY A 143 14.94 -7.92 -11.21
N ILE A 144 13.75 -7.38 -10.96
CA ILE A 144 13.58 -6.14 -10.22
C ILE A 144 13.51 -6.46 -8.72
N ASP A 145 14.54 -6.06 -7.98
CA ASP A 145 14.62 -6.35 -6.56
C ASP A 145 13.72 -5.41 -5.74
N ILE A 146 12.91 -6.00 -4.85
CA ILE A 146 12.26 -5.29 -3.76
C ILE A 146 13.27 -5.22 -2.61
N PRO A 147 13.77 -4.03 -2.25
CA PRO A 147 14.92 -3.93 -1.37
C PRO A 147 14.60 -4.31 0.07
N TYR A 148 15.50 -5.10 0.67
CA TYR A 148 15.58 -5.24 2.12
C TYR A 148 16.28 -4.01 2.73
N PRO A 149 16.11 -3.75 4.04
CA PRO A 149 16.91 -2.74 4.73
C PRO A 149 18.40 -3.00 4.52
N GLN A 150 19.11 -2.04 3.90
CA GLN A 150 20.53 -2.18 3.59
C GLN A 150 21.38 -1.42 4.61
N ARG A 151 22.52 -1.99 5.00
CA ARG A 151 23.53 -1.33 5.83
C ARG A 151 24.88 -1.42 5.15
N VAL A 152 25.58 -0.31 5.06
CA VAL A 152 26.97 -0.30 4.64
C VAL A 152 27.84 -0.54 5.87
N VAL A 153 28.53 -1.68 5.90
CA VAL A 153 29.43 -2.03 6.98
C VAL A 153 30.88 -1.83 6.50
N TYR A 154 31.59 -0.93 7.15
CA TYR A 154 33.02 -0.75 6.93
C TYR A 154 33.79 -1.68 7.86
N ILE A 155 34.37 -2.74 7.31
CA ILE A 155 35.23 -3.66 8.07
C ILE A 155 36.66 -3.14 7.99
N GLN A 156 37.22 -2.72 9.11
CA GLN A 156 38.63 -2.36 9.25
C GLN A 156 39.37 -3.56 9.85
N ASN A 157 40.32 -4.10 9.08
CA ASN A 157 41.22 -5.12 9.63
C ASN A 157 42.36 -4.43 10.41
N VAL A 158 42.38 -4.63 11.71
CA VAL A 158 43.47 -4.17 12.58
C VAL A 158 44.50 -5.31 12.65
N ASP A 159 45.77 -5.00 12.33
CA ASP A 159 46.84 -5.96 12.51
C ASP A 159 47.11 -6.09 14.01
N THR A 160 46.77 -7.25 14.57
CA THR A 160 46.91 -7.52 16.00
C THR A 160 48.37 -7.55 16.49
N SER A 161 49.35 -7.60 15.59
CA SER A 161 50.78 -7.61 15.94
C SER A 161 51.40 -6.21 16.05
N THR A 162 50.86 -5.21 15.34
CA THR A 162 51.42 -3.85 15.32
C THR A 162 50.42 -2.77 15.79
N GLY A 163 49.17 -3.11 15.97
CA GLY A 163 48.11 -2.13 16.34
C GLY A 163 47.80 -1.10 15.27
N GLU A 164 48.39 -1.23 14.07
CA GLU A 164 48.17 -0.28 12.98
C GLU A 164 46.94 -0.65 12.13
N ILE A 165 46.13 0.38 11.84
CA ILE A 165 45.00 0.25 10.93
C ILE A 165 45.53 0.26 9.50
N LYS A 166 45.59 -0.86 8.82
CA LYS A 166 45.91 -0.91 7.39
C LYS A 166 44.68 -0.36 6.61
N GLY A 167 44.75 0.90 6.25
CA GLY A 167 43.74 1.55 5.39
C GLY A 167 43.73 0.87 4.01
N THR A 168 42.83 -0.07 3.83
CA THR A 168 42.48 -0.61 2.51
C THR A 168 41.22 0.10 2.01
N LYS A 169 41.36 0.88 0.94
CA LYS A 169 40.19 1.31 0.13
C LYS A 169 39.56 0.04 -0.42
N LYS A 170 38.56 -0.52 0.27
CA LYS A 170 37.77 -1.63 -0.25
C LYS A 170 36.47 -1.15 -0.81
N LYS A 171 36.22 -1.58 -2.05
CA LYS A 171 34.96 -1.56 -2.77
C LYS A 171 33.83 -2.03 -1.85
N ALA A 172 32.76 -1.25 -1.73
CA ALA A 172 31.58 -1.65 -0.98
C ALA A 172 31.05 -2.99 -1.50
N THR A 173 31.05 -3.99 -0.63
CA THR A 173 30.39 -5.26 -0.93
C THR A 173 29.05 -5.25 -0.22
N THR A 174 27.98 -5.26 -1.00
CA THR A 174 26.61 -5.41 -0.47
C THR A 174 26.48 -6.86 0.00
N THR A 175 26.45 -7.08 1.30
CA THR A 175 26.20 -8.39 1.88
C THR A 175 24.76 -8.42 2.40
N ASN A 176 23.93 -9.25 1.82
CA ASN A 176 22.63 -9.57 2.38
C ASN A 176 22.87 -10.44 3.61
N VAL A 177 22.74 -9.89 4.80
CA VAL A 177 22.77 -10.65 6.05
C VAL A 177 21.37 -11.18 6.29
N ALA A 178 21.12 -12.44 5.95
CA ALA A 178 20.01 -13.18 6.49
C ALA A 178 20.26 -13.36 7.99
N LEU A 179 19.33 -12.93 8.82
CA LEU A 179 19.35 -13.22 10.26
C LEU A 179 19.15 -14.72 10.42
N ASP A 180 20.19 -15.40 10.91
CA ASP A 180 20.15 -16.81 11.31
C ASP A 180 19.47 -16.87 12.68
N ASP A 181 18.24 -17.39 12.74
CA ASP A 181 17.43 -17.58 13.94
C ASP A 181 17.91 -18.77 14.82
N SER A 182 19.16 -19.19 14.72
CA SER A 182 19.70 -20.37 15.43
C SER A 182 20.43 -20.06 16.74
N LEU A 183 19.91 -19.13 17.56
CA LEU A 183 20.39 -18.96 18.95
C LEU A 183 19.22 -18.88 19.94
N GLU A 184 18.39 -19.93 20.02
CA GLU A 184 17.67 -20.29 21.23
C GLU A 184 17.67 -21.82 21.39
N SER A 185 18.56 -22.29 22.21
CA SER A 185 18.46 -23.57 22.92
C SER A 185 19.24 -23.51 24.23
#